data_b6fed6e07ae099d535067dabc5f12082
#
_entry.id   b6fed6e07ae099d535067dabc5f12082
#
_cell.length_a   1.000
_cell.length_b   1.000
_cell.length_c   1.000
_cell.angle_alpha   90.00
_cell.angle_beta   90.00
_cell.angle_gamma   90.00
#
_symmetry.space_group_name_H-M   'P 1'
#
loop_
_entity.id
_entity.type
_entity.pdbx_description
1 polymer ?
#
loop_
_entity_poly.entity_id
_entity_poly.type
_entity_poly.pdbx_seq_one_letter_code
_entity_poly.pdbx_strand_id
1 'polypeptide(L)'
;MHPGDNVRNTAISGIVVVAVVIAVVVAATALATGGTIGGAVSAEPDPDTPPSTAATATAPTTPDSSPTATPTPGGVTGAGALGQGIGRVKARLGDGQPLSITVLGDDSSAGDNGWVFLWARDTLGADHTVVYHEYSRGTGYAAPRTLAANGPTVDVWNASYLSATAPKDTTDLASLYPQPTDIVILNLGHQDDPATFDADVTALWQAVTAQQTPLGLVMLQNPETATTSLQDTRMRNLARTADRLGLPAVDVHTAFAQSTVPLPELVIGARPTPQGAELWVATVAAALK
;
A
#
# COMPACT_ATOMS: atom_id res chain seq x y z
N MET A 1 -34.39 61.98 -21.14
CA MET A 1 -32.94 61.94 -21.25
C MET A 1 -32.36 62.08 -19.85
N HIS A 2 -31.95 60.98 -19.25
CA HIS A 2 -31.08 60.96 -18.07
C HIS A 2 -30.32 59.62 -18.09
N PRO A 3 -28.99 59.62 -18.04
CA PRO A 3 -28.21 58.39 -18.02
C PRO A 3 -28.06 57.89 -16.59
N GLY A 4 -28.29 56.56 -16.40
CA GLY A 4 -28.15 55.89 -15.12
C GLY A 4 -26.70 55.46 -14.88
N ASP A 5 -26.22 55.78 -13.69
CA ASP A 5 -24.89 55.42 -13.19
C ASP A 5 -24.83 53.92 -12.81
N ASN A 6 -23.93 53.20 -13.46
CA ASN A 6 -23.52 51.84 -13.10
C ASN A 6 -22.44 51.89 -11.98
N VAL A 7 -22.82 51.62 -10.76
CA VAL A 7 -21.88 51.40 -9.65
C VAL A 7 -21.39 49.94 -9.69
N ARG A 8 -20.14 49.74 -10.08
CA ARG A 8 -19.42 48.46 -9.97
C ARG A 8 -18.98 48.28 -8.53
N ASN A 9 -19.60 47.33 -7.83
CA ASN A 9 -19.13 46.85 -6.54
C ASN A 9 -17.96 45.86 -6.78
N THR A 10 -16.77 46.31 -6.49
CA THR A 10 -15.55 45.46 -6.42
C THR A 10 -15.47 44.90 -5.02
N ALA A 11 -15.84 43.64 -4.83
CA ALA A 11 -15.60 42.94 -3.59
C ALA A 11 -14.12 42.52 -3.48
N ILE A 12 -13.41 43.15 -2.53
CA ILE A 12 -12.05 42.76 -2.15
C ILE A 12 -12.17 41.62 -1.13
N SER A 13 -11.84 40.39 -1.58
CA SER A 13 -11.71 39.26 -0.67
C SER A 13 -10.37 39.37 0.08
N GLY A 14 -10.45 39.74 1.35
CA GLY A 14 -9.30 39.72 2.25
C GLY A 14 -9.01 38.28 2.68
N ILE A 15 -7.82 37.79 2.34
CA ILE A 15 -7.27 36.54 2.86
C ILE A 15 -6.74 36.82 4.26
N VAL A 16 -7.41 36.25 5.28
CA VAL A 16 -6.90 36.26 6.66
C VAL A 16 -6.01 35.01 6.83
N VAL A 17 -4.70 35.20 6.86
CA VAL A 17 -3.73 34.16 7.23
C VAL A 17 -3.68 34.12 8.75
N VAL A 18 -4.27 33.09 9.35
CA VAL A 18 -4.11 32.80 10.79
C VAL A 18 -2.91 31.85 10.93
N ALA A 19 -1.77 32.38 11.36
CA ALA A 19 -0.62 31.58 11.77
C ALA A 19 -0.87 31.05 13.20
N VAL A 20 -1.14 29.75 13.33
CA VAL A 20 -1.18 29.08 14.62
C VAL A 20 0.22 28.53 14.92
N VAL A 21 0.93 29.18 15.84
CA VAL A 21 2.19 28.68 16.39
C VAL A 21 1.86 27.70 17.52
N ILE A 22 2.03 26.42 17.30
CA ILE A 22 1.94 25.39 18.34
C ILE A 22 3.36 25.17 18.88
N ALA A 23 3.63 25.68 20.08
CA ALA A 23 4.83 25.36 20.84
C ALA A 23 4.66 23.96 21.48
N VAL A 24 5.40 22.97 20.99
CA VAL A 24 5.50 21.65 21.62
C VAL A 24 6.58 21.70 22.68
N VAL A 25 6.19 21.69 23.95
CA VAL A 25 7.11 21.51 25.10
C VAL A 25 7.35 19.99 25.24
N VAL A 26 8.54 19.53 24.88
CA VAL A 26 9.01 18.18 25.17
C VAL A 26 9.60 18.17 26.59
N ALA A 27 8.88 17.61 27.54
CA ALA A 27 9.40 17.29 28.87
C ALA A 27 10.09 15.91 28.81
N ALA A 28 11.42 15.90 28.80
CA ALA A 28 12.22 14.70 28.97
C ALA A 28 12.28 14.33 30.46
N THR A 29 11.58 13.29 30.89
CA THR A 29 11.76 12.66 32.20
C THR A 29 12.71 11.48 32.05
N ALA A 30 13.96 11.66 32.47
CA ALA A 30 14.91 10.58 32.68
C ALA A 30 14.59 9.89 34.02
N LEU A 31 14.19 8.63 34.00
CA LEU A 31 14.20 7.75 35.17
C LEU A 31 15.38 6.79 35.03
N ALA A 32 16.42 7.07 35.81
CA ALA A 32 17.47 6.11 36.10
C ALA A 32 17.02 5.24 37.28
N THR A 33 16.87 3.93 37.08
CA THR A 33 16.92 2.97 38.19
C THR A 33 17.80 1.80 37.76
N GLY A 34 18.94 1.74 38.46
CA GLY A 34 19.85 0.60 38.40
C GLY A 34 19.24 -0.58 39.13
N GLY A 35 19.53 -1.77 38.63
CA GLY A 35 19.20 -3.04 39.26
C GLY A 35 20.05 -4.14 38.65
N THR A 36 21.24 -4.36 39.26
CA THR A 36 22.11 -5.51 39.02
C THR A 36 21.53 -6.69 39.78
N ILE A 37 21.20 -7.78 39.13
CA ILE A 37 21.18 -9.09 39.78
C ILE A 37 21.77 -10.11 38.78
N GLY A 38 22.89 -10.72 39.19
CA GLY A 38 23.54 -11.81 38.51
C GLY A 38 22.81 -13.13 38.74
N GLY A 39 23.10 -14.07 37.85
CA GLY A 39 22.60 -15.45 37.92
C GLY A 39 23.06 -16.21 36.70
N ALA A 40 24.34 -16.53 36.63
CA ALA A 40 24.85 -17.53 35.71
C ALA A 40 24.43 -18.93 36.21
N VAL A 41 23.63 -19.63 35.43
CA VAL A 41 23.42 -21.08 35.59
C VAL A 41 24.06 -21.75 34.40
N SER A 42 25.21 -22.36 34.69
CA SER A 42 25.87 -23.30 33.79
C SER A 42 25.07 -24.58 33.72
N ALA A 43 24.59 -24.96 32.57
CA ALA A 43 24.08 -26.30 32.30
C ALA A 43 25.24 -27.16 31.80
N GLU A 44 25.52 -28.22 32.53
CA GLU A 44 26.46 -29.30 32.26
C GLU A 44 25.94 -30.18 31.09
N PRO A 45 26.75 -30.65 30.15
CA PRO A 45 26.31 -31.54 29.08
C PRO A 45 26.17 -32.99 29.58
N ASP A 46 25.04 -33.60 29.26
CA ASP A 46 24.70 -35.01 29.51
C ASP A 46 25.51 -35.94 28.57
N PRO A 47 26.26 -36.96 29.08
CA PRO A 47 27.15 -37.81 28.29
C PRO A 47 26.53 -39.17 27.90
N ASP A 48 25.33 -39.25 27.37
CA ASP A 48 24.79 -40.52 26.87
C ASP A 48 23.98 -40.39 25.59
N THR A 49 24.71 -40.35 24.43
CA THR A 49 24.07 -40.60 23.13
C THR A 49 24.92 -41.66 22.39
N PRO A 50 24.40 -42.87 22.09
CA PRO A 50 25.11 -43.91 21.35
C PRO A 50 25.24 -43.56 19.86
N PRO A 51 26.32 -44.03 19.17
CA PRO A 51 26.54 -43.68 17.77
C PRO A 51 25.57 -44.40 16.84
N SER A 52 24.93 -43.61 15.97
CA SER A 52 24.06 -44.09 14.91
C SER A 52 24.90 -44.73 13.80
N THR A 53 24.62 -46.00 13.52
CA THR A 53 25.20 -46.80 12.47
C THR A 53 24.86 -46.26 11.09
N ALA A 54 25.91 -46.09 10.26
CA ALA A 54 25.81 -45.70 8.85
C ALA A 54 25.12 -46.81 8.04
N ALA A 55 23.99 -46.48 7.40
CA ALA A 55 23.36 -47.32 6.38
C ALA A 55 24.01 -47.04 5.02
N THR A 56 24.54 -48.08 4.42
CA THR A 56 25.14 -48.10 3.06
C THR A 56 24.03 -47.88 2.02
N ALA A 57 24.06 -46.78 1.33
CA ALA A 57 23.12 -46.48 0.22
C ALA A 57 23.60 -47.15 -1.07
N THR A 58 22.80 -48.05 -1.61
CA THR A 58 22.93 -48.66 -2.93
C THR A 58 22.58 -47.62 -4.01
N ALA A 59 23.43 -47.43 -4.99
CA ALA A 59 23.24 -46.51 -6.11
C ALA A 59 22.08 -46.95 -7.02
N PRO A 60 21.18 -46.08 -7.43
CA PRO A 60 20.22 -46.39 -8.49
C PRO A 60 20.81 -46.08 -9.85
N THR A 61 20.54 -47.02 -10.77
CA THR A 61 20.81 -47.00 -12.21
C THR A 61 20.17 -45.80 -12.91
N THR A 62 20.93 -45.15 -13.77
CA THR A 62 20.52 -44.08 -14.67
C THR A 62 19.48 -44.52 -15.71
N PRO A 63 18.36 -43.84 -15.89
CA PRO A 63 17.57 -43.97 -17.10
C PRO A 63 17.99 -43.00 -18.19
N ASP A 64 17.98 -43.50 -19.39
CA ASP A 64 18.31 -42.95 -20.69
C ASP A 64 17.71 -41.55 -20.95
N SER A 65 18.52 -40.62 -21.40
CA SER A 65 18.14 -39.25 -21.68
C SER A 65 17.57 -39.09 -23.07
N SER A 66 16.25 -38.95 -23.18
CA SER A 66 15.62 -38.41 -24.40
C SER A 66 15.90 -36.87 -24.49
N PRO A 67 16.17 -36.33 -25.69
CA PRO A 67 16.45 -34.91 -25.85
C PRO A 67 15.21 -34.05 -25.59
N THR A 68 15.22 -33.34 -24.49
CA THR A 68 14.23 -32.30 -24.17
C THR A 68 14.39 -31.13 -25.13
N ALA A 69 13.34 -30.83 -25.88
CA ALA A 69 13.26 -29.63 -26.72
C ALA A 69 13.51 -28.38 -25.87
N THR A 70 14.49 -27.59 -26.27
CA THR A 70 14.80 -26.28 -25.69
C THR A 70 13.60 -25.36 -25.89
N PRO A 71 12.98 -24.78 -24.84
CA PRO A 71 11.96 -23.76 -25.02
C PRO A 71 12.63 -22.51 -25.56
N THR A 72 12.21 -22.06 -26.72
CA THR A 72 12.54 -20.74 -27.27
C THR A 72 12.09 -19.66 -26.28
N PRO A 73 12.95 -18.74 -25.85
CA PRO A 73 12.51 -17.63 -25.00
C PRO A 73 11.63 -16.71 -25.83
N GLY A 74 10.31 -16.86 -25.69
CA GLY A 74 9.35 -15.87 -26.12
C GLY A 74 9.52 -14.64 -25.23
N GLY A 75 10.31 -13.67 -25.66
CA GLY A 75 10.44 -12.38 -25.01
C GLY A 75 9.14 -11.61 -25.08
N VAL A 76 8.26 -11.79 -24.09
CA VAL A 76 7.18 -10.84 -23.82
C VAL A 76 7.80 -9.77 -22.95
N THR A 77 8.03 -8.60 -23.51
CA THR A 77 8.48 -7.41 -22.77
C THR A 77 7.42 -7.06 -21.74
N GLY A 78 7.74 -7.23 -20.46
CA GLY A 78 6.83 -7.05 -19.31
C GLY A 78 6.10 -5.70 -19.28
N ALA A 79 6.68 -4.65 -19.87
CA ALA A 79 6.06 -3.34 -20.01
C ALA A 79 4.71 -3.33 -20.76
N GLY A 80 4.51 -4.24 -21.74
CA GLY A 80 3.26 -4.33 -22.48
C GLY A 80 2.11 -4.96 -21.67
N ALA A 81 2.42 -5.96 -20.84
CA ALA A 81 1.43 -6.64 -20.00
C ALA A 81 0.95 -5.75 -18.84
N LEU A 82 1.87 -5.00 -18.21
CA LEU A 82 1.55 -4.03 -17.15
C LEU A 82 0.67 -2.90 -17.67
N GLY A 83 0.95 -2.39 -18.89
CA GLY A 83 0.14 -1.35 -19.53
C GLY A 83 -1.29 -1.81 -19.84
N GLN A 84 -1.49 -3.07 -20.23
CA GLN A 84 -2.83 -3.64 -20.42
C GLN A 84 -3.59 -3.79 -19.09
N GLY A 85 -2.90 -4.14 -18.01
CA GLY A 85 -3.49 -4.28 -16.67
C GLY A 85 -4.04 -2.95 -16.15
N ILE A 86 -3.26 -1.87 -16.22
CA ILE A 86 -3.69 -0.53 -15.78
C ILE A 86 -4.86 -0.02 -16.65
N GLY A 87 -4.85 -0.30 -17.95
CA GLY A 87 -5.94 0.05 -18.87
C GLY A 87 -7.27 -0.59 -18.48
N ARG A 88 -7.26 -1.82 -17.94
CA ARG A 88 -8.47 -2.49 -17.44
C ARG A 88 -9.02 -1.81 -16.18
N VAL A 89 -8.14 -1.43 -15.26
CA VAL A 89 -8.53 -0.67 -14.06
C VAL A 89 -9.13 0.68 -14.45
N LYS A 90 -8.48 1.42 -15.37
CA LYS A 90 -9.01 2.68 -15.90
C LYS A 90 -10.38 2.50 -16.56
N ALA A 91 -10.53 1.50 -17.41
CA ALA A 91 -11.78 1.21 -18.09
C ALA A 91 -12.90 0.91 -17.06
N ARG A 92 -12.61 0.15 -15.98
CA ARG A 92 -13.60 -0.14 -14.94
C ARG A 92 -13.96 1.08 -14.12
N LEU A 93 -13.01 1.97 -13.82
CA LEU A 93 -13.26 3.23 -13.14
C LEU A 93 -14.11 4.20 -13.98
N GLY A 94 -13.93 4.17 -15.32
CA GLY A 94 -14.60 5.09 -16.23
C GLY A 94 -15.84 4.54 -16.94
N ASP A 95 -16.32 3.34 -16.64
CA ASP A 95 -17.44 2.70 -17.35
C ASP A 95 -18.83 3.22 -16.94
N GLY A 96 -18.88 4.11 -15.94
CA GLY A 96 -20.13 4.73 -15.45
C GLY A 96 -21.05 3.77 -14.70
N GLN A 97 -20.58 2.59 -14.31
CA GLN A 97 -21.34 1.63 -13.52
C GLN A 97 -20.96 1.71 -12.04
N PRO A 98 -21.88 1.36 -11.12
CA PRO A 98 -21.51 1.19 -9.72
C PRO A 98 -20.33 0.22 -9.58
N LEU A 99 -19.38 0.55 -8.71
CA LEU A 99 -18.21 -0.29 -8.46
C LEU A 99 -17.80 -0.27 -7.00
N SER A 100 -16.99 -1.26 -6.61
CA SER A 100 -16.43 -1.36 -5.27
C SER A 100 -14.91 -1.54 -5.34
N ILE A 101 -14.20 -0.89 -4.41
CA ILE A 101 -12.75 -0.88 -4.31
C ILE A 101 -12.36 -1.23 -2.88
N THR A 102 -11.44 -2.17 -2.70
CA THR A 102 -10.80 -2.42 -1.40
C THR A 102 -9.33 -2.02 -1.48
N VAL A 103 -8.84 -1.32 -0.46
CA VAL A 103 -7.41 -1.03 -0.28
C VAL A 103 -6.93 -1.81 0.93
N LEU A 104 -6.07 -2.80 0.71
CA LEU A 104 -5.32 -3.49 1.76
C LEU A 104 -4.00 -2.74 1.93
N GLY A 105 -3.82 -2.06 3.05
CA GLY A 105 -2.71 -1.12 3.19
C GLY A 105 -2.25 -0.85 4.61
N ASP A 106 -1.12 -0.18 4.71
CA ASP A 106 -0.54 0.25 5.97
C ASP A 106 -0.93 1.69 6.35
N ASP A 107 -0.21 2.26 7.32
CA ASP A 107 -0.48 3.59 7.85
C ASP A 107 -0.21 4.75 6.89
N SER A 108 0.42 4.50 5.73
CA SER A 108 0.58 5.51 4.68
C SER A 108 -0.75 5.90 4.02
N SER A 109 -1.75 5.03 4.10
CA SER A 109 -3.09 5.20 3.51
C SER A 109 -4.23 5.29 4.53
N ALA A 110 -3.95 5.10 5.82
CA ALA A 110 -4.96 5.12 6.86
C ALA A 110 -5.42 6.53 7.26
N GLY A 111 -6.70 6.67 7.60
CA GLY A 111 -7.30 7.89 8.14
C GLY A 111 -7.59 8.99 7.12
N ASP A 112 -8.22 10.07 7.59
CA ASP A 112 -8.72 11.18 6.75
C ASP A 112 -7.63 12.02 6.07
N ASN A 113 -6.39 11.89 6.51
CA ASN A 113 -5.22 12.52 5.89
C ASN A 113 -4.44 11.54 4.99
N GLY A 114 -4.85 10.27 4.92
CA GLY A 114 -4.29 9.27 4.04
C GLY A 114 -4.65 9.53 2.58
N TRP A 115 -3.77 9.14 1.67
CA TRP A 115 -3.98 9.35 0.24
C TRP A 115 -5.27 8.69 -0.28
N VAL A 116 -5.69 7.56 0.31
CA VAL A 116 -6.92 6.85 -0.10
C VAL A 116 -8.15 7.70 0.14
N PHE A 117 -8.26 8.31 1.34
CA PHE A 117 -9.37 9.21 1.65
C PHE A 117 -9.39 10.44 0.74
N LEU A 118 -8.24 11.07 0.53
CA LEU A 118 -8.12 12.25 -0.33
C LEU A 118 -8.45 11.91 -1.79
N TRP A 119 -7.93 10.80 -2.31
CA TRP A 119 -8.23 10.32 -3.66
C TRP A 119 -9.72 9.99 -3.83
N ALA A 120 -10.31 9.31 -2.85
CA ALA A 120 -11.73 8.99 -2.87
C ALA A 120 -12.60 10.26 -2.89
N ARG A 121 -12.28 11.24 -2.03
CA ARG A 121 -13.02 12.50 -1.92
C ARG A 121 -12.85 13.40 -3.15
N ASP A 122 -11.58 13.63 -3.56
CA ASP A 122 -11.26 14.71 -4.49
C ASP A 122 -11.16 14.22 -5.95
N THR A 123 -10.77 12.96 -6.17
CA THR A 123 -10.60 12.43 -7.52
C THR A 123 -11.80 11.59 -7.95
N LEU A 124 -12.18 10.56 -7.18
CA LEU A 124 -13.36 9.76 -7.49
C LEU A 124 -14.64 10.57 -7.29
N GLY A 125 -14.68 11.38 -6.23
CA GLY A 125 -15.83 12.23 -5.92
C GLY A 125 -16.14 13.29 -6.96
N ALA A 126 -15.23 13.59 -7.90
CA ALA A 126 -15.51 14.50 -9.00
C ALA A 126 -16.65 14.00 -9.92
N ASP A 127 -16.70 12.69 -10.15
CA ASP A 127 -17.58 12.06 -11.13
C ASP A 127 -18.48 10.96 -10.53
N HIS A 128 -18.31 10.65 -9.23
CA HIS A 128 -19.00 9.54 -8.57
C HIS A 128 -19.66 9.96 -7.25
N THR A 129 -20.67 9.19 -6.85
CA THR A 129 -21.16 9.16 -5.47
C THR A 129 -20.25 8.23 -4.68
N VAL A 130 -19.43 8.78 -3.78
CA VAL A 130 -18.43 7.99 -3.04
C VAL A 130 -18.96 7.65 -1.65
N VAL A 131 -19.08 6.35 -1.36
CA VAL A 131 -19.38 5.80 -0.04
C VAL A 131 -18.08 5.22 0.52
N TYR A 132 -17.60 5.76 1.62
CA TYR A 132 -16.29 5.45 2.19
C TYR A 132 -16.42 4.70 3.51
N HIS A 133 -15.73 3.57 3.62
CA HIS A 133 -15.69 2.68 4.76
C HIS A 133 -14.27 2.66 5.32
N GLU A 134 -14.08 3.20 6.52
CA GLU A 134 -12.79 3.23 7.21
C GLU A 134 -12.67 2.07 8.18
N TYR A 135 -11.62 1.30 8.07
CA TYR A 135 -11.29 0.21 8.98
C TYR A 135 -10.48 0.71 10.18
N SER A 136 -10.81 0.18 11.35
CA SER A 136 -10.02 0.38 12.55
C SER A 136 -9.73 -0.97 13.21
N ARG A 137 -8.47 -1.25 13.48
CA ARG A 137 -8.06 -2.50 14.09
C ARG A 137 -8.72 -2.66 15.47
N GLY A 138 -9.38 -3.81 15.69
CA GLY A 138 -10.08 -4.12 16.92
C GLY A 138 -11.56 -3.73 16.96
N THR A 139 -12.02 -2.82 16.11
CA THR A 139 -13.44 -2.42 16.01
C THR A 139 -14.06 -2.73 14.64
N GLY A 140 -13.24 -3.06 13.63
CA GLY A 140 -13.72 -3.29 12.28
C GLY A 140 -14.03 -2.00 11.52
N TYR A 141 -14.88 -2.10 10.51
CA TYR A 141 -15.30 -0.95 9.71
C TYR A 141 -16.27 -0.06 10.48
N ALA A 142 -16.00 1.25 10.44
CA ALA A 142 -16.92 2.27 10.95
C ALA A 142 -18.17 2.37 10.07
N ALA A 143 -19.19 3.10 10.56
CA ALA A 143 -20.34 3.46 9.73
C ALA A 143 -19.88 4.18 8.45
N PRO A 144 -20.45 3.84 7.27
CA PRO A 144 -20.04 4.44 6.01
C PRO A 144 -20.30 5.96 5.98
N ARG A 145 -19.42 6.68 5.28
CA ARG A 145 -19.51 8.14 5.07
C ARG A 145 -19.68 8.42 3.58
N THR A 146 -20.66 9.23 3.21
CA THR A 146 -20.77 9.75 1.85
C THR A 146 -19.84 10.95 1.70
N LEU A 147 -18.78 10.82 0.88
CA LEU A 147 -17.81 11.89 0.64
C LEU A 147 -18.20 12.80 -0.54
N ALA A 148 -18.92 12.26 -1.51
CA ALA A 148 -19.40 12.97 -2.69
C ALA A 148 -20.70 12.34 -3.22
N ALA A 149 -21.44 13.07 -4.04
CA ALA A 149 -22.72 12.62 -4.62
C ALA A 149 -22.87 13.13 -6.07
N ASN A 150 -21.97 12.71 -6.96
CA ASN A 150 -21.85 13.26 -8.33
C ASN A 150 -22.02 12.23 -9.45
N GLY A 151 -22.64 11.07 -9.21
CA GLY A 151 -22.80 10.08 -10.29
C GLY A 151 -22.99 8.65 -9.78
N PRO A 152 -22.52 7.63 -10.53
CA PRO A 152 -22.59 6.24 -10.10
C PRO A 152 -21.90 6.02 -8.75
N THR A 153 -22.38 5.07 -7.97
CA THR A 153 -21.83 4.80 -6.65
C THR A 153 -20.48 4.06 -6.76
N VAL A 154 -19.50 4.54 -5.99
CA VAL A 154 -18.25 3.85 -5.72
C VAL A 154 -18.16 3.59 -4.22
N ASP A 155 -18.16 2.31 -3.81
CA ASP A 155 -17.89 1.90 -2.44
C ASP A 155 -16.39 1.73 -2.27
N VAL A 156 -15.76 2.54 -1.41
CA VAL A 156 -14.32 2.48 -1.10
C VAL A 156 -14.14 1.90 0.31
N TRP A 157 -13.59 0.69 0.39
CA TRP A 157 -13.26 -0.02 1.62
C TRP A 157 -11.78 0.17 1.92
N ASN A 158 -11.47 1.15 2.76
CA ASN A 158 -10.09 1.39 3.20
C ASN A 158 -9.75 0.50 4.39
N ALA A 159 -9.14 -0.65 4.11
CA ALA A 159 -8.67 -1.62 5.10
C ALA A 159 -7.26 -1.31 5.62
N SER A 160 -6.82 -0.07 5.53
CA SER A 160 -5.47 0.32 5.94
C SER A 160 -5.39 0.60 7.44
N TYR A 161 -4.30 0.15 8.07
CA TYR A 161 -4.07 0.38 9.50
C TYR A 161 -2.59 0.40 9.87
N LEU A 162 -2.29 0.99 11.03
CA LEU A 162 -0.93 1.08 11.54
C LEU A 162 -0.30 -0.32 11.71
N SER A 163 0.91 -0.49 11.22
CA SER A 163 1.69 -1.72 11.27
C SER A 163 1.06 -2.90 10.50
N ALA A 164 0.23 -2.64 9.50
CA ALA A 164 -0.21 -3.67 8.57
C ALA A 164 0.99 -4.22 7.78
N THR A 165 0.93 -5.52 7.50
CA THR A 165 1.89 -6.26 6.67
C THR A 165 1.15 -7.32 5.90
N ALA A 166 1.69 -7.80 4.79
CA ALA A 166 1.04 -8.81 3.97
C ALA A 166 0.68 -10.10 4.75
N PRO A 167 1.52 -10.64 5.68
CA PRO A 167 1.12 -11.78 6.51
C PRO A 167 -0.04 -11.47 7.47
N LYS A 168 -0.07 -10.26 8.06
CA LYS A 168 -1.18 -9.88 8.95
C LYS A 168 -2.47 -9.74 8.18
N ASP A 169 -2.42 -9.09 7.01
CA ASP A 169 -3.58 -8.92 6.15
C ASP A 169 -4.10 -10.27 5.66
N THR A 170 -3.21 -11.22 5.35
CA THR A 170 -3.60 -12.60 5.02
C THR A 170 -4.33 -13.28 6.18
N THR A 171 -3.84 -13.10 7.41
CA THR A 171 -4.43 -13.68 8.63
C THR A 171 -5.80 -13.06 8.93
N ASP A 172 -5.91 -11.74 8.81
CA ASP A 172 -7.09 -10.96 9.17
C ASP A 172 -8.04 -10.73 7.97
N LEU A 173 -7.81 -11.39 6.82
CA LEU A 173 -8.45 -11.10 5.54
C LEU A 173 -9.99 -11.09 5.60
N ALA A 174 -10.59 -12.00 6.36
CA ALA A 174 -12.05 -12.03 6.52
C ALA A 174 -12.62 -10.75 7.14
N SER A 175 -11.84 -10.03 7.94
CA SER A 175 -12.23 -8.75 8.55
C SER A 175 -11.90 -7.56 7.66
N LEU A 176 -10.80 -7.65 6.89
CA LEU A 176 -10.31 -6.58 6.02
C LEU A 176 -11.01 -6.58 4.66
N TYR A 177 -11.44 -7.75 4.19
CA TYR A 177 -12.10 -7.99 2.92
C TYR A 177 -13.41 -8.74 3.14
N PRO A 178 -14.40 -8.10 3.81
CA PRO A 178 -15.63 -8.76 4.27
C PRO A 178 -16.58 -9.14 3.12
N GLN A 179 -16.36 -8.56 1.96
CA GLN A 179 -17.11 -8.86 0.72
C GLN A 179 -16.21 -8.72 -0.50
N PRO A 180 -16.44 -9.49 -1.55
CA PRO A 180 -15.74 -9.32 -2.82
C PRO A 180 -15.96 -7.94 -3.42
N THR A 181 -14.89 -7.35 -3.98
CA THR A 181 -14.91 -6.04 -4.64
C THR A 181 -14.37 -6.12 -6.07
N ASP A 182 -14.73 -5.16 -6.91
CA ASP A 182 -14.31 -5.11 -8.33
C ASP A 182 -12.81 -4.88 -8.49
N ILE A 183 -12.24 -4.05 -7.60
CA ILE A 183 -10.83 -3.67 -7.62
C ILE A 183 -10.25 -3.89 -6.22
N VAL A 184 -9.06 -4.50 -6.16
CA VAL A 184 -8.27 -4.59 -4.92
C VAL A 184 -6.93 -3.91 -5.15
N ILE A 185 -6.61 -2.97 -4.27
CA ILE A 185 -5.34 -2.23 -4.26
C ILE A 185 -4.49 -2.74 -3.11
N LEU A 186 -3.28 -3.22 -3.42
CA LEU A 186 -2.29 -3.61 -2.42
C LEU A 186 -1.34 -2.43 -2.18
N ASN A 187 -1.37 -1.86 -0.98
CA ASN A 187 -0.55 -0.73 -0.54
C ASN A 187 0.25 -1.10 0.70
N LEU A 188 1.20 -2.02 0.55
CA LEU A 188 2.01 -2.60 1.62
C LEU A 188 3.51 -2.45 1.30
N GLY A 189 4.35 -2.55 2.31
CA GLY A 189 5.80 -2.58 2.13
C GLY A 189 6.60 -1.88 3.23
N HIS A 190 6.11 -0.81 3.87
CA HIS A 190 6.87 -0.08 4.88
C HIS A 190 7.22 -0.92 6.11
N GLN A 191 6.33 -1.84 6.50
CA GLN A 191 6.47 -2.66 7.71
C GLN A 191 6.81 -4.13 7.41
N ASP A 192 6.87 -4.52 6.13
CA ASP A 192 7.11 -5.90 5.72
C ASP A 192 8.60 -6.28 5.83
N ASP A 193 8.88 -7.55 6.13
CA ASP A 193 10.23 -8.09 6.09
C ASP A 193 10.66 -8.25 4.62
N PRO A 194 11.71 -7.58 4.16
CA PRO A 194 12.16 -7.68 2.78
C PRO A 194 12.60 -9.09 2.36
N ALA A 195 12.93 -9.97 3.32
CA ALA A 195 13.36 -11.34 3.03
C ALA A 195 12.17 -12.24 2.63
N THR A 196 10.98 -11.97 3.14
CA THR A 196 9.77 -12.78 2.90
C THR A 196 8.72 -12.06 2.07
N PHE A 197 8.85 -10.75 1.86
CA PHE A 197 7.82 -9.88 1.28
C PHE A 197 7.24 -10.40 -0.05
N ASP A 198 8.07 -10.93 -0.94
CA ASP A 198 7.61 -11.49 -2.22
C ASP A 198 6.66 -12.67 -2.04
N ALA A 199 6.97 -13.57 -1.10
CA ALA A 199 6.14 -14.72 -0.78
C ALA A 199 4.85 -14.28 -0.08
N ASP A 200 4.95 -13.33 0.85
CA ASP A 200 3.85 -12.84 1.66
C ASP A 200 2.80 -12.11 0.80
N VAL A 201 3.23 -11.22 -0.10
CA VAL A 201 2.34 -10.55 -1.06
C VAL A 201 1.70 -11.56 -2.02
N THR A 202 2.44 -12.58 -2.44
CA THR A 202 1.90 -13.65 -3.29
C THR A 202 0.82 -14.43 -2.56
N ALA A 203 1.04 -14.78 -1.29
CA ALA A 203 0.07 -15.49 -0.46
C ALA A 203 -1.20 -14.65 -0.21
N LEU A 204 -1.03 -13.35 0.10
CA LEU A 204 -2.15 -12.42 0.27
C LEU A 204 -2.99 -12.32 -1.02
N TRP A 205 -2.35 -12.14 -2.17
CA TRP A 205 -3.06 -12.08 -3.44
C TRP A 205 -3.80 -13.37 -3.78
N GLN A 206 -3.19 -14.53 -3.50
CA GLN A 206 -3.85 -15.82 -3.66
C GLN A 206 -5.07 -15.96 -2.74
N ALA A 207 -4.99 -15.50 -1.49
CA ALA A 207 -6.11 -15.53 -0.56
C ALA A 207 -7.26 -14.61 -1.01
N VAL A 208 -6.96 -13.41 -1.54
CA VAL A 208 -7.95 -12.50 -2.14
C VAL A 208 -8.63 -13.17 -3.33
N THR A 209 -7.86 -13.73 -4.26
CA THR A 209 -8.38 -14.33 -5.51
C THR A 209 -9.09 -15.66 -5.29
N ALA A 210 -8.88 -16.32 -4.17
CA ALA A 210 -9.64 -17.52 -3.78
C ALA A 210 -11.12 -17.22 -3.49
N GLN A 211 -11.46 -15.96 -3.11
CA GLN A 211 -12.84 -15.54 -2.87
C GLN A 211 -13.52 -15.06 -4.17
N GLN A 212 -12.80 -14.28 -4.96
CA GLN A 212 -13.25 -13.72 -6.24
C GLN A 212 -12.00 -13.30 -7.04
N THR A 213 -12.12 -13.12 -8.34
CA THR A 213 -11.05 -12.61 -9.20
C THR A 213 -11.25 -11.11 -9.48
N PRO A 214 -10.83 -10.21 -8.59
CA PRO A 214 -10.92 -8.76 -8.80
C PRO A 214 -9.86 -8.29 -9.82
N LEU A 215 -9.98 -7.04 -10.27
CA LEU A 215 -8.86 -6.33 -10.87
C LEU A 215 -7.88 -5.94 -9.75
N GLY A 216 -6.64 -6.42 -9.85
CA GLY A 216 -5.61 -6.07 -8.88
C GLY A 216 -4.81 -4.85 -9.31
N LEU A 217 -4.32 -4.08 -8.34
CA LEU A 217 -3.43 -2.96 -8.50
C LEU A 217 -2.44 -2.91 -7.33
N VAL A 218 -1.17 -2.63 -7.61
CA VAL A 218 -0.13 -2.53 -6.60
C VAL A 218 0.37 -1.10 -6.52
N MET A 219 0.57 -0.58 -5.31
CA MET A 219 1.23 0.71 -5.08
C MET A 219 2.69 0.48 -4.71
N LEU A 220 3.63 0.99 -5.51
CA LEU A 220 5.02 1.11 -5.09
C LEU A 220 5.11 2.36 -4.20
N GLN A 221 5.16 2.14 -2.90
CA GLN A 221 5.01 3.17 -1.87
C GLN A 221 6.15 4.20 -1.88
N ASN A 222 5.90 5.36 -1.27
CA ASN A 222 6.89 6.42 -1.11
C ASN A 222 8.16 5.94 -0.38
N PRO A 223 9.32 6.59 -0.62
CA PRO A 223 10.53 6.36 0.18
C PRO A 223 10.31 6.66 1.67
N GLU A 224 11.07 6.00 2.53
CA GLU A 224 11.18 6.32 3.96
C GLU A 224 12.35 7.26 4.22
N THR A 225 12.24 8.16 5.21
CA THR A 225 13.34 9.05 5.56
C THR A 225 14.46 8.37 6.35
N ALA A 226 14.14 7.32 7.11
CA ALA A 226 15.09 6.64 8.00
C ALA A 226 15.74 5.40 7.36
N THR A 227 15.07 4.68 6.47
CA THR A 227 15.48 3.38 5.91
C THR A 227 15.36 3.33 4.40
N THR A 228 15.73 4.41 3.72
CA THR A 228 15.54 4.57 2.26
C THR A 228 16.04 3.37 1.44
N SER A 229 17.26 2.86 1.69
CA SER A 229 17.81 1.72 0.94
C SER A 229 17.04 0.42 1.17
N LEU A 230 16.43 0.24 2.34
CA LEU A 230 15.60 -0.91 2.66
C LEU A 230 14.25 -0.80 1.94
N GLN A 231 13.64 0.37 1.98
CA GLN A 231 12.41 0.65 1.26
C GLN A 231 12.58 0.52 -0.26
N ASP A 232 13.68 1.04 -0.82
CA ASP A 232 14.02 0.84 -2.23
C ASP A 232 14.10 -0.66 -2.60
N THR A 233 14.62 -1.47 -1.70
CA THR A 233 14.70 -2.93 -1.91
C THR A 233 13.33 -3.57 -1.90
N ARG A 234 12.47 -3.21 -0.94
CA ARG A 234 11.09 -3.68 -0.87
C ARG A 234 10.31 -3.31 -2.14
N MET A 235 10.42 -2.06 -2.60
CA MET A 235 9.71 -1.60 -3.79
C MET A 235 10.18 -2.29 -5.06
N ARG A 236 11.49 -2.54 -5.22
CA ARG A 236 12.01 -3.35 -6.35
C ARG A 236 11.50 -4.80 -6.28
N ASN A 237 11.42 -5.38 -5.10
CA ASN A 237 10.88 -6.72 -4.91
C ASN A 237 9.40 -6.75 -5.27
N LEU A 238 8.64 -5.80 -4.74
CA LEU A 238 7.21 -5.69 -5.00
C LEU A 238 6.90 -5.49 -6.50
N ALA A 239 7.67 -4.66 -7.19
CA ALA A 239 7.52 -4.47 -8.63
C ALA A 239 7.70 -5.79 -9.42
N ARG A 240 8.73 -6.60 -9.06
CA ARG A 240 8.94 -7.92 -9.67
C ARG A 240 7.84 -8.91 -9.33
N THR A 241 7.33 -8.85 -8.11
CA THR A 241 6.20 -9.71 -7.67
C THR A 241 4.93 -9.32 -8.41
N ALA A 242 4.63 -8.04 -8.53
CA ALA A 242 3.50 -7.55 -9.31
C ALA A 242 3.57 -8.02 -10.77
N ASP A 243 4.74 -7.90 -11.42
CA ASP A 243 4.95 -8.37 -12.80
C ASP A 243 4.70 -9.89 -12.93
N ARG A 244 5.25 -10.69 -12.01
CA ARG A 244 5.05 -12.14 -11.97
C ARG A 244 3.58 -12.55 -11.76
N LEU A 245 2.84 -11.77 -10.98
CA LEU A 245 1.41 -11.98 -10.72
C LEU A 245 0.50 -11.39 -11.81
N GLY A 246 1.05 -10.66 -12.79
CA GLY A 246 0.30 -9.96 -13.82
C GLY A 246 -0.49 -8.76 -13.28
N LEU A 247 -0.07 -8.18 -12.15
CA LEU A 247 -0.69 -7.02 -11.52
C LEU A 247 -0.04 -5.73 -12.04
N PRO A 248 -0.81 -4.74 -12.51
CA PRO A 248 -0.28 -3.42 -12.79
C PRO A 248 0.20 -2.74 -11.50
N ALA A 249 1.21 -1.88 -11.62
CA ALA A 249 1.71 -1.10 -10.51
C ALA A 249 1.63 0.41 -10.81
N VAL A 250 1.32 1.19 -9.77
CA VAL A 250 1.49 2.66 -9.78
C VAL A 250 2.76 2.99 -9.02
N ASP A 251 3.71 3.63 -9.70
CA ASP A 251 5.02 3.94 -9.14
C ASP A 251 5.04 5.30 -8.42
N VAL A 252 4.55 5.29 -7.18
CA VAL A 252 4.59 6.45 -6.29
C VAL A 252 6.02 6.67 -5.77
N HIS A 253 6.79 5.59 -5.60
CA HIS A 253 8.17 5.67 -5.13
C HIS A 253 9.02 6.59 -6.00
N THR A 254 8.99 6.36 -7.32
CA THR A 254 9.70 7.21 -8.29
C THR A 254 9.16 8.63 -8.31
N ALA A 255 7.85 8.85 -8.18
CA ALA A 255 7.27 10.19 -8.14
C ALA A 255 7.82 11.03 -6.98
N PHE A 256 7.96 10.43 -5.79
CA PHE A 256 8.56 11.09 -4.63
C PHE A 256 10.07 11.32 -4.83
N ALA A 257 10.80 10.32 -5.35
CA ALA A 257 12.24 10.41 -5.59
C ALA A 257 12.60 11.48 -6.64
N GLN A 258 11.72 11.74 -7.60
CA GLN A 258 11.89 12.75 -8.66
C GLN A 258 11.25 14.10 -8.33
N SER A 259 10.61 14.23 -7.17
CA SER A 259 10.01 15.50 -6.74
C SER A 259 11.09 16.58 -6.58
N THR A 260 10.76 17.82 -6.96
CA THR A 260 11.58 18.99 -6.66
C THR A 260 11.47 19.44 -5.20
N VAL A 261 10.47 18.94 -4.48
CA VAL A 261 10.30 19.15 -3.04
C VAL A 261 11.18 18.16 -2.28
N PRO A 262 12.00 18.60 -1.31
CA PRO A 262 12.85 17.70 -0.54
C PRO A 262 12.05 16.61 0.19
N LEU A 263 12.56 15.38 0.20
CA LEU A 263 11.88 14.23 0.81
C LEU A 263 11.40 14.46 2.25
N PRO A 264 12.17 15.15 3.16
CA PRO A 264 11.70 15.41 4.52
C PRO A 264 10.48 16.34 4.62
N GLU A 265 10.16 17.09 3.56
CA GLU A 265 8.94 17.90 3.48
C GLU A 265 7.74 17.08 2.99
N LEU A 266 8.00 15.98 2.29
CA LEU A 266 6.98 15.08 1.75
C LEU A 266 6.68 13.89 2.68
N VAL A 267 7.65 13.48 3.54
CA VAL A 267 7.54 12.25 4.34
C VAL A 267 8.10 12.46 5.73
N ILE A 268 7.40 11.96 6.76
CA ILE A 268 7.87 11.84 8.14
C ILE A 268 7.93 10.36 8.50
N GLY A 269 9.15 9.80 8.59
CA GLY A 269 9.33 8.35 8.71
C GLY A 269 8.88 7.65 7.42
N ALA A 270 7.82 6.86 7.49
CA ALA A 270 7.15 6.21 6.36
C ALA A 270 5.89 6.96 5.90
N ARG A 271 5.35 7.86 6.73
CA ARG A 271 4.07 8.52 6.46
C ARG A 271 4.24 9.75 5.58
N PRO A 272 3.42 9.89 4.53
CA PRO A 272 3.34 11.15 3.79
C PRO A 272 2.88 12.30 4.70
N THR A 273 3.50 13.46 4.54
CA THR A 273 2.95 14.73 5.03
C THR A 273 1.70 15.09 4.23
N PRO A 274 0.93 16.14 4.60
CA PRO A 274 -0.17 16.61 3.74
C PRO A 274 0.27 16.87 2.29
N GLN A 275 1.44 17.49 2.09
CA GLN A 275 1.99 17.74 0.75
C GLN A 275 2.42 16.44 0.05
N GLY A 276 2.95 15.46 0.80
CA GLY A 276 3.25 14.14 0.29
C GLY A 276 1.99 13.37 -0.11
N ALA A 277 0.92 13.48 0.68
CA ALA A 277 -0.36 12.86 0.34
C ALA A 277 -0.99 13.46 -0.93
N GLU A 278 -0.87 14.78 -1.14
CA GLU A 278 -1.28 15.44 -2.39
C GLU A 278 -0.47 14.92 -3.59
N LEU A 279 0.87 14.77 -3.45
CA LEU A 279 1.71 14.18 -4.50
C LEU A 279 1.31 12.74 -4.80
N TRP A 280 0.99 11.96 -3.77
CA TRP A 280 0.49 10.60 -3.93
C TRP A 280 -0.81 10.58 -4.74
N VAL A 281 -1.82 11.36 -4.31
CA VAL A 281 -3.10 11.48 -5.01
C VAL A 281 -2.91 11.90 -6.47
N ALA A 282 -2.07 12.90 -6.73
CA ALA A 282 -1.78 13.35 -8.08
C ALA A 282 -1.18 12.23 -8.95
N THR A 283 -0.26 11.43 -8.38
CA THR A 283 0.37 10.28 -9.06
C THR A 283 -0.65 9.20 -9.39
N VAL A 284 -1.50 8.83 -8.44
CA VAL A 284 -2.56 7.82 -8.64
C VAL A 284 -3.58 8.33 -9.66
N ALA A 285 -4.01 9.59 -9.54
CA ALA A 285 -4.94 10.19 -10.50
C ALA A 285 -4.37 10.21 -11.92
N ALA A 286 -3.10 10.56 -12.10
CA ALA A 286 -2.45 10.54 -13.41
C ALA A 286 -2.35 9.13 -14.02
N ALA A 287 -2.13 8.11 -13.17
CA ALA A 287 -2.06 6.72 -13.60
C ALA A 287 -3.44 6.14 -13.95
N LEU A 288 -4.52 6.59 -13.30
CA LEU A 288 -5.86 5.97 -13.37
C LEU A 288 -6.91 6.81 -14.13
N LYS A 289 -6.57 8.00 -14.62
CA LYS A 289 -7.44 8.83 -15.50
C LYS A 289 -7.32 8.52 -16.98
#